data_287fd5a753134c99e0762af00b4f804a
#
_entry.id   287fd5a753134c99e0762af00b4f804a
#
_cell.length_a   1.000
_cell.length_b   1.000
_cell.length_c   1.000
_cell.angle_alpha   90.00
_cell.angle_beta   90.00
_cell.angle_gamma   90.00
#
_symmetry.space_group_name_H-M   'P 1'
#
loop_
_entity.id
_entity.type
_entity.pdbx_description
1 polymer ?
#
loop_
_entity_poly.entity_id
_entity_poly.type
_entity_poly.pdbx_seq_one_letter_code
_entity_poly.pdbx_strand_id
1 'polypeptide(L)'
;MITTESSKKNASQMAKLLIQKKLATCVSIKQISSIYKWDNDIKKTEEFEITIKSKPELKDGLINFLKKITTYDVPQILYKKYNTEMKYFDWLDKTI
;
A
#
# COMPACT_ATOMS: atom_id res chain seq x y z
N MET A 1 3.79 -3.13 3.83
CA MET A 1 2.31 -3.19 3.71
C MET A 1 1.93 -3.18 2.24
N ILE A 2 0.94 -3.96 1.87
CA ILE A 2 0.48 -4.07 0.47
C ILE A 2 -1.00 -3.75 0.41
N THR A 3 -1.37 -2.90 -0.53
CA THR A 3 -2.76 -2.62 -0.88
C THR A 3 -2.90 -2.56 -2.40
N THR A 4 -4.11 -2.36 -2.90
CA THR A 4 -4.37 -2.25 -4.34
C THR A 4 -5.30 -1.09 -4.63
N GLU A 5 -5.24 -0.58 -5.86
CA GLU A 5 -6.15 0.43 -6.37
C GLU A 5 -6.55 0.11 -7.82
N SER A 6 -7.71 0.61 -8.23
CA SER A 6 -8.31 0.27 -9.50
C SER A 6 -7.68 0.98 -10.69
N SER A 7 -7.01 2.11 -10.48
CA SER A 7 -6.40 2.89 -11.56
C SER A 7 -5.01 3.37 -11.19
N LYS A 8 -4.20 3.60 -12.22
CA LYS A 8 -2.85 4.17 -12.05
C LYS A 8 -2.92 5.54 -11.39
N LYS A 9 -3.90 6.35 -11.76
CA LYS A 9 -4.10 7.69 -11.19
C LYS A 9 -4.33 7.61 -9.69
N ASN A 10 -5.26 6.76 -9.26
CA ASN A 10 -5.57 6.59 -7.84
C ASN A 10 -4.37 6.04 -7.06
N ALA A 11 -3.67 5.07 -7.63
CA ALA A 11 -2.48 4.51 -7.01
C ALA A 11 -1.38 5.55 -6.83
N SER A 12 -1.13 6.37 -7.85
CA SER A 12 -0.13 7.43 -7.80
C SER A 12 -0.48 8.52 -6.78
N GLN A 13 -1.76 8.90 -6.70
CA GLN A 13 -2.22 9.88 -5.72
C GLN A 13 -2.07 9.35 -4.30
N MET A 14 -2.46 8.09 -4.08
CA MET A 14 -2.30 7.44 -2.78
C MET A 14 -0.83 7.40 -2.36
N ALA A 15 0.07 7.02 -3.28
CA ALA A 15 1.50 6.96 -3.01
C ALA A 15 2.06 8.32 -2.58
N LYS A 16 1.71 9.38 -3.30
CA LYS A 16 2.15 10.74 -2.98
C LYS A 16 1.65 11.20 -1.62
N LEU A 17 0.39 10.92 -1.31
CA LEU A 17 -0.20 11.28 -0.01
C LEU A 17 0.52 10.56 1.14
N LEU A 18 0.83 9.29 0.98
CA LEU A 18 1.54 8.52 1.99
C LEU A 18 2.91 9.12 2.31
N ILE A 19 3.64 9.53 1.27
CA ILE A 19 4.94 10.17 1.45
C ILE A 19 4.79 11.55 2.09
N GLN A 20 3.87 12.37 1.60
CA GLN A 20 3.65 13.73 2.11
C GLN A 20 3.25 13.73 3.58
N LYS A 21 2.45 12.75 4.00
CA LYS A 21 2.00 12.64 5.38
C LYS A 21 3.00 11.91 6.29
N LYS A 22 4.16 11.56 5.76
CA LYS A 22 5.21 10.85 6.49
C LYS A 22 4.74 9.51 7.08
N LEU A 23 3.84 8.85 6.36
CA LEU A 23 3.36 7.52 6.71
C LEU A 23 4.16 6.41 6.02
N ALA A 24 4.92 6.76 5.01
CA ALA A 24 5.75 5.82 4.28
C ALA A 24 7.04 6.48 3.82
N THR A 25 8.09 5.67 3.73
CA THR A 25 9.38 6.10 3.21
C THR A 25 9.47 5.92 1.71
N CYS A 26 8.93 4.84 1.21
CA CYS A 26 8.97 4.48 -0.19
C CYS A 26 7.68 3.74 -0.56
N VAL A 27 7.13 4.06 -1.71
CA VAL A 27 5.93 3.40 -2.22
C VAL A 27 6.19 2.97 -3.66
N SER A 28 6.05 1.68 -3.92
CA SER A 28 6.23 1.10 -5.26
C SER A 28 4.87 0.70 -5.81
N ILE A 29 4.70 0.89 -7.11
CA ILE A 29 3.43 0.59 -7.81
C ILE A 29 3.74 -0.31 -9.00
N LYS A 30 2.93 -1.36 -9.16
CA LYS A 30 2.99 -2.19 -10.37
C LYS A 30 1.59 -2.62 -10.80
N GLN A 31 1.40 -2.76 -12.09
CA GLN A 31 0.16 -3.27 -12.66
C GLN A 31 0.13 -4.79 -12.51
N ILE A 32 -1.02 -5.31 -12.07
CA ILE A 32 -1.24 -6.75 -11.89
C ILE A 32 -2.61 -7.15 -12.44
N SER A 33 -2.75 -8.45 -12.73
CA SER A 33 -4.05 -9.07 -13.01
C SER A 33 -4.43 -9.88 -11.78
N SER A 34 -5.60 -9.63 -11.24
CA SER A 34 -6.11 -10.34 -10.07
C SER A 34 -7.31 -11.19 -10.45
N ILE A 35 -7.31 -12.42 -9.98
CA ILE A 35 -8.42 -13.36 -10.18
C ILE A 35 -8.93 -13.74 -8.80
N TYR A 36 -10.23 -13.55 -8.58
CA TYR A 36 -10.83 -13.75 -7.25
C TYR A 36 -12.31 -14.07 -7.37
N LYS A 37 -12.88 -14.54 -6.29
CA LYS A 37 -14.31 -14.84 -6.22
C LYS A 37 -15.05 -13.68 -5.56
N TRP A 38 -16.09 -13.20 -6.22
CA TRP A 38 -16.93 -12.12 -5.71
C TRP A 38 -18.37 -12.42 -6.08
N ASP A 39 -19.29 -12.42 -5.11
CA ASP A 39 -20.71 -12.75 -5.29
C ASP A 39 -20.92 -14.07 -6.03
N ASN A 40 -20.18 -15.11 -5.65
CA ASN A 40 -20.18 -16.44 -6.26
C ASN A 40 -19.69 -16.54 -7.71
N ASP A 41 -19.19 -15.44 -8.27
CA ASP A 41 -18.59 -15.41 -9.59
C ASP A 41 -17.07 -15.28 -9.53
N ILE A 42 -16.39 -15.84 -10.52
CA ILE A 42 -14.96 -15.65 -10.68
C ILE A 42 -14.75 -14.38 -11.49
N LYS A 43 -14.05 -13.41 -10.90
CA LYS A 43 -13.73 -12.14 -11.54
C LYS A 43 -12.26 -12.11 -11.92
N LYS A 44 -11.96 -11.43 -13.01
CA LYS A 44 -10.59 -11.06 -13.38
C LYS A 44 -10.54 -9.56 -13.58
N THR A 45 -9.65 -8.91 -12.85
CA THR A 45 -9.56 -7.45 -12.85
C THR A 45 -8.11 -7.03 -13.00
N GLU A 46 -7.86 -6.05 -13.87
CA GLU A 46 -6.59 -5.35 -13.89
C GLU A 46 -6.59 -4.31 -12.78
N GLU A 47 -5.54 -4.31 -11.99
CA GLU A 47 -5.42 -3.35 -10.88
C GLU A 47 -3.96 -2.99 -10.64
N PHE A 48 -3.72 -2.12 -9.67
CA PHE A 48 -2.39 -1.65 -9.33
C PHE A 48 -2.06 -2.03 -7.90
N GLU A 49 -1.01 -2.82 -7.75
CA GLU A 49 -0.50 -3.21 -6.43
C GLU A 49 0.43 -2.13 -5.92
N ILE A 50 0.21 -1.75 -4.68
CA ILE A 50 0.95 -0.68 -4.00
C ILE A 50 1.69 -1.30 -2.84
N THR A 51 3.02 -1.31 -2.91
CA THR A 51 3.88 -1.80 -1.84
C THR A 51 4.41 -0.63 -1.04
N ILE A 52 4.10 -0.61 0.24
CA ILE A 52 4.38 0.51 1.15
C ILE A 52 5.42 0.09 2.15
N LYS A 53 6.55 0.80 2.18
CA LYS A 53 7.63 0.57 3.15
C LYS A 53 7.57 1.65 4.21
N SER A 54 7.44 1.20 5.46
CA SER A 54 7.24 2.09 6.59
C SER A 54 7.79 1.46 7.87
N LYS A 55 7.57 2.11 8.99
CA LYS A 55 7.98 1.62 10.31
C LYS A 55 6.84 0.90 11.01
N PRO A 56 7.15 -0.07 11.89
CA PRO A 56 6.11 -0.77 12.66
C PRO A 56 5.22 0.17 13.48
N GLU A 57 5.77 1.23 14.02
CA GLU A 57 5.03 2.20 14.85
C GLU A 57 3.92 2.89 14.08
N LEU A 58 4.04 2.98 12.74
CA LEU A 58 3.06 3.66 11.90
C LEU A 58 1.98 2.73 11.36
N LYS A 59 2.01 1.45 11.70
CA LYS A 59 1.11 0.44 11.12
C LYS A 59 -0.36 0.82 11.27
N ASP A 60 -0.79 1.13 12.48
CA ASP A 60 -2.21 1.42 12.74
C ASP A 60 -2.66 2.71 12.05
N GLY A 61 -1.83 3.74 12.07
CA GLY A 61 -2.08 4.98 11.35
C GLY A 61 -2.19 4.76 9.85
N LEU A 62 -1.31 3.92 9.29
CA LEU A 62 -1.35 3.54 7.89
C LEU A 62 -2.64 2.82 7.52
N ILE A 63 -3.02 1.81 8.28
CA ILE A 63 -4.26 1.06 8.04
C ILE A 63 -5.46 2.00 8.06
N ASN A 64 -5.55 2.86 9.05
CA ASN A 64 -6.65 3.80 9.18
C ASN A 64 -6.70 4.79 8.00
N PHE A 65 -5.55 5.28 7.58
CA PHE A 65 -5.46 6.19 6.45
C PHE A 65 -5.86 5.51 5.14
N LEU A 66 -5.36 4.30 4.88
CA LEU A 66 -5.73 3.54 3.69
C LEU A 66 -7.23 3.26 3.63
N LYS A 67 -7.85 2.93 4.75
CA LYS A 67 -9.30 2.73 4.81
C LYS A 67 -10.08 3.98 4.43
N LYS A 68 -9.54 5.16 4.73
CA LYS A 68 -10.21 6.42 4.39
C LYS A 68 -10.11 6.77 2.92
N ILE A 69 -8.98 6.48 2.28
CA ILE A 69 -8.71 6.96 0.91
C ILE A 69 -8.91 5.91 -0.17
N THR A 70 -9.11 4.65 0.21
CA THR A 70 -9.35 3.58 -0.76
C THR A 70 -10.63 3.80 -1.55
N THR A 71 -10.62 3.39 -2.82
CA THR A 71 -11.81 3.40 -3.67
C THR A 71 -12.60 2.08 -3.58
N TYR A 72 -12.05 1.08 -2.89
CA TYR A 72 -12.70 -0.21 -2.73
C TYR A 72 -13.55 -0.28 -1.46
N ASP A 73 -14.69 -0.97 -1.54
CA ASP A 73 -15.52 -1.24 -0.37
C ASP A 73 -14.81 -2.13 0.64
N VAL A 74 -14.12 -3.16 0.12
CA VAL A 74 -13.32 -4.08 0.93
C VAL A 74 -11.88 -4.04 0.44
N PRO A 75 -11.07 -3.12 0.97
CA PRO A 75 -9.69 -3.00 0.50
C PRO A 75 -8.81 -4.15 0.97
N GLN A 76 -7.91 -4.58 0.11
CA GLN A 76 -6.82 -5.47 0.51
C GLN A 76 -5.83 -4.65 1.33
N ILE A 77 -5.59 -5.05 2.57
CA ILE A 77 -4.55 -4.44 3.40
C ILE A 77 -3.77 -5.59 4.05
N LEU A 78 -2.61 -5.89 3.48
CA LEU A 78 -1.72 -6.92 3.99
C LEU A 78 -0.51 -6.25 4.62
N TYR A 79 -0.03 -6.78 5.73
CA TYR A 79 1.19 -6.26 6.31
C TYR A 79 2.07 -7.38 6.82
N LYS A 80 3.35 -7.12 6.78
CA LYS A 80 4.39 -8.05 7.17
C LYS A 80 5.61 -7.26 7.62
N LYS A 81 6.33 -7.80 8.60
CA LYS A 81 7.59 -7.23 9.06
C LYS A 81 8.73 -7.86 8.27
N TYR A 82 9.64 -7.02 7.78
CA TYR A 82 10.85 -7.46 7.10
C TYR A 82 12.07 -7.09 7.93
N ASN A 83 13.07 -7.94 7.88
CA ASN A 83 14.41 -7.57 8.32
C ASN A 83 15.09 -6.82 7.18
N THR A 84 15.92 -5.85 7.52
CA THR A 84 16.60 -5.03 6.53
C THR A 84 18.04 -4.76 6.94
N GLU A 85 18.85 -4.39 5.98
CA GLU A 85 20.23 -3.98 6.18
C GLU A 85 20.26 -2.60 6.85
N MET A 86 21.31 -2.34 7.65
CA MET A 86 21.42 -1.18 8.54
C MET A 86 21.33 0.17 7.81
N LYS A 87 22.00 0.31 6.67
CA LYS A 87 22.01 1.59 5.94
C LYS A 87 20.62 1.95 5.44
N TYR A 88 19.88 0.97 4.95
CA TYR A 88 18.53 1.17 4.49
C TYR A 88 17.61 1.51 5.67
N PHE A 89 17.76 0.82 6.78
CA PHE A 89 17.01 1.10 7.99
C PHE A 89 17.24 2.53 8.47
N ASP A 90 18.50 2.97 8.52
CA ASP A 90 18.85 4.33 8.96
C ASP A 90 18.22 5.39 8.07
N TRP A 91 18.26 5.17 6.75
CA TRP A 91 17.62 6.08 5.81
C TRP A 91 16.11 6.14 6.02
N LEU A 92 15.46 4.97 6.14
CA LEU A 92 14.03 4.87 6.37
C LEU A 92 13.63 5.59 7.68
N ASP A 93 14.36 5.34 8.74
CA ASP A 93 14.09 5.90 10.06
C ASP A 93 14.24 7.42 10.08
N LYS A 94 15.21 7.96 9.36
CA LYS A 94 15.42 9.42 9.25
C LYS A 94 14.40 10.09 8.36
N THR A 95 13.88 9.40 7.37
CA THR A 95 12.94 9.96 6.39
C THR A 95 11.56 10.17 7.00
N ILE A 96 11.17 9.32 7.88
CA ILE A 96 9.90 9.37 8.58
C ILE A 96 10.12 9.10 10.07
#